data_f35e7b668cc286cab93cca5da96a87d6
#
_entry.id   f35e7b668cc286cab93cca5da96a87d6
#
_cell.length_a   1.000
_cell.length_b   1.000
_cell.length_c   1.000
_cell.angle_alpha   90.00
_cell.angle_beta   90.00
_cell.angle_gamma   90.00
#
_symmetry.space_group_name_H-M   'P 1'
#
loop_
_entity.id
_entity.type
_entity.pdbx_description
1 polymer ?
#
loop_
_entity_poly.entity_id
_entity_poly.type
_entity_poly.pdbx_seq_one_letter_code
_entity_poly.pdbx_strand_id
1 'polypeptide(L)'
;MLEAESHSPVAHSGTSAATQPEQSKIGFVGLGHMGTAMAANLAAAGRRVIAYVRRPNRIDKLAALGLRPTTEITDLFDCEVVISMLPDDDAVLEAAFGRADVGTEGFAAGLRRGAIHLSMSTIGTGTACYLAREHARYGQGYVAAPVFGNPDAAQARQLFIVVAGVPADVERCRSLIGNLGQRTFIVGADPAHANLIKLLGNMMMATTLEMLGETVALFRKRGLDPQLFVEILTNTMFGGRAHRLYGDKIVAQRYAPGLALPLALKDVRLALAEAEDAAVPMPSVSVVRDRLIAGIARGHADLDWTALGLIAAEEAGIESALSGMKGRAT
;
A
#
# COMPACT_ATOMS: atom_id res chain seq x y z
N MET A 1 -38.59 -6.65 -75.88
CA MET A 1 -39.64 -5.93 -75.15
C MET A 1 -39.74 -6.58 -73.75
N LEU A 2 -39.20 -5.96 -72.73
CA LEU A 2 -39.59 -6.07 -71.32
C LEU A 2 -38.77 -5.04 -70.57
N GLU A 3 -39.45 -4.16 -69.92
CA GLU A 3 -38.99 -2.92 -69.31
C GLU A 3 -38.17 -3.22 -68.00
N ALA A 4 -37.13 -2.47 -67.81
CA ALA A 4 -36.33 -2.48 -66.57
C ALA A 4 -36.85 -1.38 -65.62
N GLU A 5 -37.46 -1.73 -64.50
CA GLU A 5 -37.82 -0.81 -63.43
C GLU A 5 -36.60 -0.48 -62.57
N SER A 6 -36.31 0.80 -62.50
CA SER A 6 -35.29 1.39 -61.69
C SER A 6 -35.77 1.53 -60.22
N HIS A 7 -35.14 0.84 -59.28
CA HIS A 7 -35.32 1.09 -57.85
C HIS A 7 -34.16 1.94 -57.28
N SER A 8 -34.48 3.15 -56.89
CA SER A 8 -33.58 4.03 -56.13
C SER A 8 -33.43 3.54 -54.67
N PRO A 9 -32.25 3.56 -54.10
CA PRO A 9 -32.09 3.22 -52.69
C PRO A 9 -32.45 4.41 -51.79
N VAL A 10 -33.35 4.17 -50.84
CA VAL A 10 -33.67 5.07 -49.72
C VAL A 10 -32.51 5.13 -48.76
N ALA A 11 -31.94 6.32 -48.59
CA ALA A 11 -30.93 6.60 -47.59
C ALA A 11 -31.55 6.61 -46.17
N HIS A 12 -31.24 5.63 -45.35
CA HIS A 12 -31.45 5.71 -43.92
C HIS A 12 -30.24 6.35 -43.23
N SER A 13 -30.33 7.66 -43.03
CA SER A 13 -29.49 8.40 -42.09
C SER A 13 -30.02 8.20 -40.66
N GLY A 14 -29.31 7.45 -39.89
CA GLY A 14 -29.64 7.22 -38.49
C GLY A 14 -28.42 6.68 -37.74
N THR A 15 -27.32 7.45 -37.68
CA THR A 15 -26.24 7.19 -36.76
C THR A 15 -26.70 7.56 -35.34
N SER A 16 -27.31 6.61 -34.65
CA SER A 16 -27.45 6.67 -33.19
C SER A 16 -26.04 6.64 -32.59
N ALA A 17 -25.62 7.78 -32.09
CA ALA A 17 -24.43 7.83 -31.24
C ALA A 17 -24.70 6.93 -30.05
N ALA A 18 -24.08 5.75 -30.05
CA ALA A 18 -24.04 4.87 -28.88
C ALA A 18 -23.38 5.66 -27.75
N THR A 19 -24.18 6.10 -26.80
CA THR A 19 -23.71 6.68 -25.55
C THR A 19 -22.79 5.64 -24.90
N GLN A 20 -21.49 5.91 -24.86
CA GLN A 20 -20.55 5.06 -24.14
C GLN A 20 -21.06 4.95 -22.70
N PRO A 21 -21.14 3.76 -22.10
CA PRO A 21 -21.58 3.62 -20.73
C PRO A 21 -20.73 4.54 -19.86
N GLU A 22 -21.38 5.36 -19.04
CA GLU A 22 -20.71 6.31 -18.14
C GLU A 22 -19.68 5.54 -17.33
N GLN A 23 -18.40 5.83 -17.53
CA GLN A 23 -17.31 5.10 -16.87
C GLN A 23 -17.45 5.26 -15.37
N SER A 24 -17.52 4.14 -14.64
CA SER A 24 -17.57 4.10 -13.18
C SER A 24 -16.55 5.04 -12.55
N LYS A 25 -17.03 5.94 -11.70
CA LYS A 25 -16.16 6.87 -10.97
C LYS A 25 -15.48 6.12 -9.82
N ILE A 26 -14.16 6.25 -9.73
CA ILE A 26 -13.33 5.67 -8.67
C ILE A 26 -12.78 6.80 -7.81
N GLY A 27 -13.07 6.77 -6.52
CA GLY A 27 -12.43 7.65 -5.54
C GLY A 27 -11.08 7.07 -5.12
N PHE A 28 -10.10 7.93 -4.88
CA PHE A 28 -8.80 7.51 -4.34
C PHE A 28 -8.36 8.45 -3.22
N VAL A 29 -8.11 7.89 -2.03
CA VAL A 29 -7.68 8.60 -0.83
C VAL A 29 -6.31 8.07 -0.38
N GLY A 30 -5.38 8.98 -0.04
CA GLY A 30 -4.03 8.56 0.36
C GLY A 30 -3.05 8.51 -0.80
N LEU A 31 -2.74 9.68 -1.36
CA LEU A 31 -1.85 9.85 -2.52
C LEU A 31 -0.38 10.05 -2.10
N GLY A 32 0.14 9.20 -1.21
CA GLY A 32 1.56 9.07 -0.91
C GLY A 32 2.34 8.41 -2.06
N HIS A 33 3.54 7.89 -1.79
CA HIS A 33 4.37 7.25 -2.82
C HIS A 33 3.66 6.06 -3.47
N MET A 34 3.07 5.16 -2.68
CA MET A 34 2.32 4.01 -3.17
C MET A 34 1.03 4.44 -3.87
N GLY A 35 0.17 5.21 -3.17
CA GLY A 35 -1.14 5.57 -3.68
C GLY A 35 -1.12 6.43 -4.95
N THR A 36 -0.12 7.31 -5.12
CA THR A 36 0.03 8.09 -6.35
C THR A 36 0.32 7.19 -7.55
N ALA A 37 1.23 6.22 -7.40
CA ALA A 37 1.55 5.26 -8.45
C ALA A 37 0.34 4.36 -8.79
N MET A 38 -0.38 3.89 -7.78
CA MET A 38 -1.58 3.07 -7.95
C MET A 38 -2.71 3.84 -8.66
N ALA A 39 -2.99 5.08 -8.23
CA ALA A 39 -4.01 5.93 -8.85
C ALA A 39 -3.67 6.25 -10.31
N ALA A 40 -2.40 6.57 -10.61
CA ALA A 40 -1.93 6.81 -11.99
C ALA A 40 -2.09 5.57 -12.87
N ASN A 41 -1.84 4.37 -12.35
CA ASN A 41 -2.04 3.12 -13.07
C ASN A 41 -3.53 2.88 -13.42
N LEU A 42 -4.44 3.23 -12.52
CA LEU A 42 -5.88 3.15 -12.79
C LEU A 42 -6.30 4.15 -13.88
N ALA A 43 -5.80 5.39 -13.82
CA ALA A 43 -6.06 6.39 -14.85
C ALA A 43 -5.50 5.95 -16.21
N ALA A 44 -4.27 5.41 -16.26
CA ALA A 44 -3.66 4.87 -17.48
C ALA A 44 -4.41 3.64 -18.03
N ALA A 45 -5.15 2.91 -17.19
CA ALA A 45 -6.07 1.84 -17.59
C ALA A 45 -7.45 2.36 -18.04
N GLY A 46 -7.60 3.67 -18.25
CA GLY A 46 -8.84 4.31 -18.70
C GLY A 46 -9.89 4.51 -17.62
N ARG A 47 -9.53 4.41 -16.32
CA ARG A 47 -10.50 4.65 -15.25
C ARG A 47 -10.60 6.14 -14.90
N ARG A 48 -11.81 6.60 -14.62
CA ARG A 48 -12.05 7.97 -14.14
C ARG A 48 -11.76 8.02 -12.63
N VAL A 49 -10.56 8.49 -12.25
CA VAL A 49 -10.11 8.53 -10.86
C VAL A 49 -10.24 9.93 -10.28
N ILE A 50 -11.08 10.08 -9.25
CA ILE A 50 -11.21 11.29 -8.42
C ILE A 50 -10.23 11.13 -7.25
N ALA A 51 -9.24 12.02 -7.20
CA ALA A 51 -8.08 11.92 -6.30
C ALA A 51 -8.20 12.95 -5.17
N TYR A 52 -8.65 12.52 -3.99
CA TYR A 52 -8.81 13.41 -2.84
C TYR A 52 -7.47 13.74 -2.20
N VAL A 53 -7.18 15.03 -2.03
CA VAL A 53 -5.99 15.55 -1.35
C VAL A 53 -6.39 16.59 -0.29
N ARG A 54 -5.78 16.49 0.90
CA ARG A 54 -6.02 17.46 1.98
C ARG A 54 -5.40 18.83 1.72
N ARG A 55 -4.44 18.93 0.81
CA ARG A 55 -3.68 20.17 0.51
C ARG A 55 -3.67 20.43 -1.00
N PRO A 56 -4.01 21.67 -1.44
CA PRO A 56 -4.12 21.99 -2.87
C PRO A 56 -2.79 21.99 -3.64
N ASN A 57 -1.65 22.08 -2.95
CA ASN A 57 -0.32 22.16 -3.58
C ASN A 57 0.09 20.93 -4.43
N ARG A 58 -0.73 19.89 -4.47
CA ARG A 58 -0.50 18.68 -5.26
C ARG A 58 -1.41 18.53 -6.46
N ILE A 59 -2.39 19.43 -6.63
CA ILE A 59 -3.43 19.35 -7.65
C ILE A 59 -2.82 19.25 -9.04
N ASP A 60 -1.96 20.19 -9.44
CA ASP A 60 -1.39 20.23 -10.79
C ASP A 60 -0.54 18.98 -11.10
N LYS A 61 0.23 18.53 -10.13
CA LYS A 61 1.06 17.32 -10.27
C LYS A 61 0.21 16.06 -10.48
N LEU A 62 -0.92 15.96 -9.79
CA LEU A 62 -1.82 14.81 -9.92
C LEU A 62 -2.65 14.88 -11.20
N ALA A 63 -3.09 16.08 -11.61
CA ALA A 63 -3.78 16.28 -12.89
C ALA A 63 -2.90 15.88 -14.07
N ALA A 64 -1.60 16.17 -14.05
CA ALA A 64 -0.64 15.75 -15.06
C ALA A 64 -0.50 14.22 -15.19
N LEU A 65 -0.92 13.44 -14.18
CA LEU A 65 -0.98 11.98 -14.21
C LEU A 65 -2.32 11.43 -14.72
N GLY A 66 -3.20 12.29 -15.24
CA GLY A 66 -4.53 11.91 -15.74
C GLY A 66 -5.58 11.70 -14.64
N LEU A 67 -5.29 12.13 -13.42
CA LEU A 67 -6.22 12.08 -12.30
C LEU A 67 -7.13 13.32 -12.29
N ARG A 68 -8.23 13.25 -11.55
CA ARG A 68 -9.11 14.39 -11.23
C ARG A 68 -8.95 14.74 -9.76
N PRO A 69 -7.97 15.58 -9.40
CA PRO A 69 -7.72 15.92 -8.01
C PRO A 69 -8.79 16.87 -7.47
N THR A 70 -9.12 16.69 -6.19
CA THR A 70 -10.06 17.52 -5.44
C THR A 70 -9.61 17.68 -3.99
N THR A 71 -9.99 18.79 -3.37
CA THR A 71 -9.89 18.99 -1.91
C THR A 71 -11.21 18.74 -1.18
N GLU A 72 -12.30 18.51 -1.93
CA GLU A 72 -13.64 18.29 -1.39
C GLU A 72 -13.92 16.80 -1.25
N ILE A 73 -14.12 16.31 -0.04
CA ILE A 73 -14.43 14.90 0.24
C ILE A 73 -15.76 14.48 -0.38
N THR A 74 -16.67 15.42 -0.53
CA THR A 74 -18.01 15.25 -1.13
C THR A 74 -17.96 14.83 -2.58
N ASP A 75 -16.90 15.14 -3.31
CA ASP A 75 -16.70 14.69 -4.69
C ASP A 75 -16.55 13.16 -4.82
N LEU A 76 -16.29 12.48 -3.68
CA LEU A 76 -16.21 11.02 -3.65
C LEU A 76 -17.57 10.35 -3.50
N PHE A 77 -18.63 11.07 -3.12
CA PHE A 77 -19.94 10.51 -2.76
C PHE A 77 -20.60 9.75 -3.93
N ASP A 78 -20.36 10.19 -5.15
CA ASP A 78 -20.87 9.54 -6.38
C ASP A 78 -20.01 8.37 -6.87
N CYS A 79 -18.90 8.05 -6.18
CA CYS A 79 -18.02 6.97 -6.60
C CYS A 79 -18.65 5.60 -6.34
N GLU A 80 -18.40 4.65 -7.25
CA GLU A 80 -18.80 3.26 -7.06
C GLU A 80 -17.86 2.50 -6.13
N VAL A 81 -16.58 2.86 -6.20
CA VAL A 81 -15.54 2.31 -5.33
C VAL A 81 -14.69 3.48 -4.85
N VAL A 82 -14.42 3.54 -3.55
CA VAL A 82 -13.41 4.42 -2.96
C VAL A 82 -12.23 3.56 -2.49
N ILE A 83 -11.05 3.84 -3.02
CA ILE A 83 -9.81 3.15 -2.64
C ILE A 83 -9.08 3.99 -1.60
N SER A 84 -8.67 3.38 -0.49
CA SER A 84 -7.79 4.02 0.49
C SER A 84 -6.42 3.36 0.54
N MET A 85 -5.35 4.19 0.53
CA MET A 85 -3.96 3.78 0.71
C MET A 85 -3.27 4.74 1.69
N LEU A 86 -3.56 4.55 2.96
CA LEU A 86 -3.23 5.45 4.08
C LEU A 86 -2.24 4.78 5.05
N PRO A 87 -1.51 5.56 5.87
CA PRO A 87 -0.40 5.05 6.66
C PRO A 87 -0.80 4.15 7.84
N ASP A 88 -1.95 4.39 8.45
CA ASP A 88 -2.35 3.78 9.71
C ASP A 88 -3.88 3.74 9.89
N ASP A 89 -4.29 3.16 10.99
CA ASP A 89 -5.69 2.95 11.38
C ASP A 89 -6.43 4.27 11.51
N ASP A 90 -5.85 5.24 12.24
CA ASP A 90 -6.46 6.55 12.49
C ASP A 90 -6.70 7.30 11.18
N ALA A 91 -5.74 7.30 10.27
CA ALA A 91 -5.88 7.95 8.97
C ALA A 91 -6.98 7.30 8.11
N VAL A 92 -7.14 5.98 8.17
CA VAL A 92 -8.22 5.29 7.44
C VAL A 92 -9.58 5.60 8.06
N LEU A 93 -9.68 5.56 9.39
CA LEU A 93 -10.92 5.87 10.12
C LEU A 93 -11.33 7.34 9.90
N GLU A 94 -10.38 8.28 10.00
CA GLU A 94 -10.63 9.71 9.75
C GLU A 94 -11.11 9.93 8.30
N ALA A 95 -10.48 9.32 7.32
CA ALA A 95 -10.90 9.47 5.94
C ALA A 95 -12.29 8.88 5.67
N ALA A 96 -12.59 7.71 6.27
CA ALA A 96 -13.86 7.04 6.08
C ALA A 96 -15.03 7.70 6.81
N PHE A 97 -14.83 8.07 8.07
CA PHE A 97 -15.94 8.50 8.95
C PHE A 97 -15.80 9.96 9.43
N GLY A 98 -14.68 10.62 9.14
CA GLY A 98 -14.42 11.98 9.61
C GLY A 98 -13.96 12.02 11.07
N ARG A 99 -13.98 13.23 11.62
CA ARG A 99 -13.64 13.50 13.01
C ARG A 99 -14.74 14.33 13.65
N ALA A 100 -15.49 13.75 14.56
CA ALA A 100 -16.60 14.39 15.25
C ALA A 100 -16.14 15.58 16.11
N ASP A 101 -14.93 15.51 16.71
CA ASP A 101 -14.35 16.55 17.56
C ASP A 101 -14.04 17.86 16.82
N VAL A 102 -13.82 17.80 15.50
CA VAL A 102 -13.57 18.98 14.64
C VAL A 102 -14.66 19.17 13.57
N GLY A 103 -15.75 18.40 13.63
CA GLY A 103 -16.90 18.54 12.74
C GLY A 103 -16.62 18.21 11.27
N THR A 104 -15.63 17.34 10.99
CA THR A 104 -15.36 16.90 9.63
C THR A 104 -16.10 15.61 9.31
N GLU A 105 -16.68 15.53 8.09
CA GLU A 105 -17.30 14.32 7.59
C GLU A 105 -16.29 13.49 6.81
N GLY A 106 -16.42 12.15 6.88
CA GLY A 106 -15.68 11.23 6.03
C GLY A 106 -16.48 10.81 4.79
N PHE A 107 -15.84 10.12 3.86
CA PHE A 107 -16.49 9.74 2.61
C PHE A 107 -17.65 8.74 2.80
N ALA A 108 -17.64 7.92 3.86
CA ALA A 108 -18.66 6.91 4.10
C ALA A 108 -20.05 7.53 4.34
N ALA A 109 -20.12 8.73 4.95
CA ALA A 109 -21.39 9.38 5.26
C ALA A 109 -22.22 9.71 4.01
N GLY A 110 -21.56 10.10 2.92
CA GLY A 110 -22.20 10.49 1.67
C GLY A 110 -22.13 9.46 0.54
N LEU A 111 -21.34 8.39 0.69
CA LEU A 111 -21.30 7.33 -0.31
C LEU A 111 -22.65 6.64 -0.46
N ARG A 112 -23.07 6.45 -1.70
CA ARG A 112 -24.32 5.76 -2.02
C ARG A 112 -24.35 4.33 -1.50
N ARG A 113 -25.56 3.85 -1.22
CA ARG A 113 -25.78 2.42 -0.91
C ARG A 113 -25.26 1.55 -2.06
N GLY A 114 -24.61 0.44 -1.71
CA GLY A 114 -23.98 -0.46 -2.67
C GLY A 114 -22.62 0.00 -3.21
N ALA A 115 -22.11 1.20 -2.87
CA ALA A 115 -20.71 1.56 -3.12
C ALA A 115 -19.77 0.71 -2.24
N ILE A 116 -18.50 0.61 -2.63
CA ILE A 116 -17.51 -0.23 -1.94
C ILE A 116 -16.34 0.63 -1.47
N HIS A 117 -15.94 0.45 -0.21
CA HIS A 117 -14.64 0.88 0.27
C HIS A 117 -13.63 -0.26 0.04
N LEU A 118 -12.67 -0.07 -0.86
CA LEU A 118 -11.55 -0.96 -1.12
C LEU A 118 -10.33 -0.46 -0.34
N SER A 119 -10.09 -1.02 0.85
CA SER A 119 -8.98 -0.61 1.71
C SER A 119 -7.71 -1.37 1.37
N MET A 120 -6.70 -0.65 0.86
CA MET A 120 -5.39 -1.22 0.52
C MET A 120 -4.31 -0.86 1.55
N SER A 121 -4.70 -0.21 2.63
CA SER A 121 -3.86 0.19 3.76
C SER A 121 -3.43 -1.00 4.62
N THR A 122 -2.29 -0.88 5.29
CA THR A 122 -1.87 -1.83 6.33
C THR A 122 -2.38 -1.34 7.68
N ILE A 123 -3.45 -1.96 8.16
CA ILE A 123 -4.18 -1.63 9.39
C ILE A 123 -4.37 -2.88 10.26
N GLY A 124 -4.76 -2.68 11.51
CA GLY A 124 -5.09 -3.76 12.44
C GLY A 124 -6.33 -4.55 11.99
N THR A 125 -6.41 -5.81 12.43
CA THR A 125 -7.56 -6.69 12.13
C THR A 125 -8.84 -6.15 12.77
N GLY A 126 -8.77 -5.65 14.01
CA GLY A 126 -9.89 -5.01 14.70
C GLY A 126 -10.45 -3.81 13.94
N THR A 127 -9.57 -2.97 13.36
CA THR A 127 -9.97 -1.83 12.52
C THR A 127 -10.61 -2.29 11.22
N ALA A 128 -10.11 -3.35 10.59
CA ALA A 128 -10.73 -3.92 9.39
C ALA A 128 -12.15 -4.45 9.67
N CYS A 129 -12.35 -5.15 10.79
CA CYS A 129 -13.67 -5.60 11.23
C CYS A 129 -14.61 -4.44 11.54
N TYR A 130 -14.09 -3.38 12.20
CA TYR A 130 -14.86 -2.18 12.50
C TYR A 130 -15.34 -1.49 11.21
N LEU A 131 -14.42 -1.27 10.25
CA LEU A 131 -14.72 -0.67 8.95
C LEU A 131 -15.80 -1.49 8.21
N ALA A 132 -15.67 -2.82 8.15
CA ALA A 132 -16.66 -3.68 7.49
C ALA A 132 -18.05 -3.54 8.11
N ARG A 133 -18.13 -3.54 9.44
CA ARG A 133 -19.38 -3.40 10.18
C ARG A 133 -20.03 -2.02 9.94
N GLU A 134 -19.24 -0.94 10.03
CA GLU A 134 -19.77 0.41 9.87
C GLU A 134 -20.21 0.66 8.42
N HIS A 135 -19.43 0.24 7.41
CA HIS A 135 -19.86 0.32 6.01
C HIS A 135 -21.17 -0.46 5.75
N ALA A 136 -21.32 -1.64 6.35
CA ALA A 136 -22.56 -2.40 6.25
C ALA A 136 -23.78 -1.64 6.83
N ARG A 137 -23.62 -0.85 7.91
CA ARG A 137 -24.69 0.01 8.47
C ARG A 137 -25.15 1.07 7.47
N TYR A 138 -24.24 1.59 6.65
CA TYR A 138 -24.57 2.51 5.55
C TYR A 138 -25.08 1.77 4.30
N GLY A 139 -25.15 0.44 4.32
CA GLY A 139 -25.51 -0.38 3.14
C GLY A 139 -24.44 -0.37 2.06
N GLN A 140 -23.18 -0.20 2.46
CA GLN A 140 -21.99 -0.18 1.61
C GLN A 140 -21.20 -1.48 1.79
N GLY A 141 -20.42 -1.86 0.75
CA GLY A 141 -19.47 -2.95 0.82
C GLY A 141 -18.12 -2.50 1.41
N TYR A 142 -17.38 -3.46 1.97
CA TYR A 142 -15.99 -3.27 2.40
C TYR A 142 -15.14 -4.44 1.93
N VAL A 143 -14.02 -4.14 1.29
CA VAL A 143 -13.03 -5.12 0.84
C VAL A 143 -11.66 -4.73 1.36
N ALA A 144 -11.05 -5.58 2.16
CA ALA A 144 -9.65 -5.45 2.56
C ALA A 144 -8.76 -6.00 1.45
N ALA A 145 -7.80 -5.22 0.99
CA ALA A 145 -6.89 -5.58 -0.10
C ALA A 145 -5.45 -5.07 0.13
N PRO A 146 -4.84 -5.30 1.31
CA PRO A 146 -3.48 -4.88 1.57
C PRO A 146 -2.49 -5.50 0.58
N VAL A 147 -1.34 -4.83 0.38
CA VAL A 147 -0.40 -5.15 -0.68
C VAL A 147 1.00 -5.48 -0.15
N PHE A 148 1.67 -6.43 -0.81
CA PHE A 148 3.11 -6.62 -0.71
C PHE A 148 3.78 -6.03 -1.95
N GLY A 149 4.78 -5.19 -1.72
CA GLY A 149 5.55 -4.46 -2.72
C GLY A 149 5.98 -3.10 -2.20
N ASN A 150 6.87 -2.47 -2.94
CA ASN A 150 7.39 -1.13 -2.70
C ASN A 150 6.84 -0.15 -3.76
N PRO A 151 7.17 1.16 -3.70
CA PRO A 151 6.71 2.13 -4.69
C PRO A 151 7.07 1.77 -6.13
N ASP A 152 8.25 1.18 -6.38
CA ASP A 152 8.65 0.76 -7.73
C ASP A 152 7.76 -0.38 -8.24
N ALA A 153 7.45 -1.36 -7.38
CA ALA A 153 6.51 -2.43 -7.70
C ALA A 153 5.09 -1.90 -7.94
N ALA A 154 4.67 -0.88 -7.19
CA ALA A 154 3.38 -0.22 -7.42
C ALA A 154 3.35 0.47 -8.78
N GLN A 155 4.40 1.22 -9.15
CA GLN A 155 4.52 1.87 -10.45
C GLN A 155 4.51 0.85 -11.60
N ALA A 156 5.20 -0.27 -11.43
CA ALA A 156 5.30 -1.35 -12.41
C ALA A 156 4.07 -2.28 -12.47
N ARG A 157 3.00 -2.04 -11.67
CA ARG A 157 1.82 -2.93 -11.53
C ARG A 157 2.20 -4.35 -11.06
N GLN A 158 3.23 -4.45 -10.24
CA GLN A 158 3.80 -5.72 -9.76
C GLN A 158 3.52 -5.98 -8.27
N LEU A 159 2.45 -5.40 -7.75
CA LEU A 159 2.04 -5.68 -6.37
C LEU A 159 1.50 -7.12 -6.25
N PHE A 160 1.70 -7.72 -5.09
CA PHE A 160 0.95 -8.90 -4.66
C PHE A 160 -0.14 -8.43 -3.72
N ILE A 161 -1.39 -8.75 -4.01
CA ILE A 161 -2.56 -8.21 -3.33
C ILE A 161 -3.26 -9.34 -2.59
N VAL A 162 -3.44 -9.20 -1.29
CA VAL A 162 -4.18 -10.15 -0.45
C VAL A 162 -5.57 -9.58 -0.24
N VAL A 163 -6.62 -10.32 -0.62
CA VAL A 163 -7.98 -9.80 -0.66
C VAL A 163 -8.90 -10.63 0.22
N ALA A 164 -9.70 -9.96 1.03
CA ALA A 164 -10.80 -10.56 1.78
C ALA A 164 -12.01 -9.61 1.81
N GLY A 165 -13.19 -10.17 1.77
CA GLY A 165 -14.46 -9.46 1.81
C GLY A 165 -15.61 -10.31 1.24
N VAL A 166 -16.81 -9.78 1.26
CA VAL A 166 -17.98 -10.45 0.69
C VAL A 166 -17.71 -10.80 -0.78
N PRO A 167 -17.91 -12.05 -1.23
CA PRO A 167 -17.54 -12.50 -2.58
C PRO A 167 -18.07 -11.61 -3.72
N ALA A 168 -19.30 -11.11 -3.61
CA ALA A 168 -19.89 -10.24 -4.60
C ALA A 168 -19.15 -8.89 -4.71
N ASP A 169 -18.72 -8.32 -3.59
CA ASP A 169 -17.96 -7.05 -3.56
C ASP A 169 -16.52 -7.25 -4.06
N VAL A 170 -15.89 -8.37 -3.70
CA VAL A 170 -14.56 -8.76 -4.22
C VAL A 170 -14.61 -8.89 -5.75
N GLU A 171 -15.65 -9.55 -6.29
CA GLU A 171 -15.80 -9.69 -7.75
C GLU A 171 -15.95 -8.33 -8.46
N ARG A 172 -16.72 -7.42 -7.89
CA ARG A 172 -16.87 -6.05 -8.43
C ARG A 172 -15.54 -5.27 -8.43
N CYS A 173 -14.65 -5.53 -7.47
CA CYS A 173 -13.32 -4.92 -7.40
C CYS A 173 -12.27 -5.62 -8.27
N ARG A 174 -12.54 -6.82 -8.82
CA ARG A 174 -11.56 -7.67 -9.52
C ARG A 174 -10.79 -6.93 -10.60
N SER A 175 -11.48 -6.19 -11.47
CA SER A 175 -10.82 -5.47 -12.58
C SER A 175 -9.95 -4.31 -12.10
N LEU A 176 -10.31 -3.63 -11.01
CA LEU A 176 -9.51 -2.57 -10.40
C LEU A 176 -8.24 -3.16 -9.78
N ILE A 177 -8.38 -4.23 -9.01
CA ILE A 177 -7.28 -4.95 -8.38
C ILE A 177 -6.30 -5.48 -9.44
N GLY A 178 -6.80 -6.02 -10.55
CA GLY A 178 -5.99 -6.52 -11.66
C GLY A 178 -5.15 -5.44 -12.37
N ASN A 179 -5.55 -4.17 -12.29
CA ASN A 179 -4.78 -3.05 -12.83
C ASN A 179 -3.61 -2.61 -11.92
N LEU A 180 -3.56 -3.11 -10.68
CA LEU A 180 -2.61 -2.67 -9.65
C LEU A 180 -1.51 -3.70 -9.34
N GLY A 181 -1.77 -4.98 -9.57
CA GLY A 181 -0.88 -6.03 -9.16
C GLY A 181 -0.70 -7.13 -10.20
N GLN A 182 0.37 -7.91 -10.01
CA GLN A 182 0.68 -9.08 -10.85
C GLN A 182 -0.05 -10.35 -10.39
N ARG A 183 -0.44 -10.40 -9.11
CA ARG A 183 -1.11 -11.57 -8.53
C ARG A 183 -2.00 -11.17 -7.35
N THR A 184 -3.19 -11.77 -7.31
CA THR A 184 -4.17 -11.58 -6.24
C THR A 184 -4.40 -12.91 -5.52
N PHE A 185 -4.46 -12.86 -4.19
CA PHE A 185 -4.76 -13.98 -3.31
C PHE A 185 -6.06 -13.67 -2.57
N ILE A 186 -7.13 -14.39 -2.86
CA ILE A 186 -8.41 -14.26 -2.14
C ILE A 186 -8.35 -15.23 -0.95
N VAL A 187 -8.49 -14.68 0.27
CA VAL A 187 -8.24 -15.44 1.51
C VAL A 187 -9.50 -15.64 2.36
N GLY A 188 -10.65 -15.23 1.84
CA GLY A 188 -11.94 -15.46 2.49
C GLY A 188 -12.86 -14.25 2.52
N ALA A 189 -13.94 -14.36 3.26
CA ALA A 189 -14.96 -13.33 3.39
C ALA A 189 -14.67 -12.35 4.56
N ASP A 190 -13.90 -12.78 5.55
CA ASP A 190 -13.54 -11.95 6.70
C ASP A 190 -12.35 -11.03 6.36
N PRO A 191 -12.55 -9.70 6.34
CA PRO A 191 -11.51 -8.75 6.00
C PRO A 191 -10.30 -8.79 6.95
N ALA A 192 -10.48 -9.22 8.21
CA ALA A 192 -9.39 -9.38 9.17
C ALA A 192 -8.31 -10.33 8.65
N HIS A 193 -8.68 -11.38 7.91
CA HIS A 193 -7.72 -12.38 7.42
C HIS A 193 -6.70 -11.76 6.44
N ALA A 194 -7.12 -10.86 5.56
CA ALA A 194 -6.19 -10.19 4.64
C ALA A 194 -5.19 -9.30 5.39
N ASN A 195 -5.67 -8.55 6.39
CA ASN A 195 -4.82 -7.68 7.19
C ASN A 195 -3.86 -8.49 8.09
N LEU A 196 -4.33 -9.57 8.72
CA LEU A 196 -3.48 -10.47 9.50
C LEU A 196 -2.32 -11.02 8.66
N ILE A 197 -2.61 -11.56 7.46
CA ILE A 197 -1.59 -12.07 6.55
C ILE A 197 -0.60 -10.97 6.18
N LYS A 198 -1.08 -9.75 5.94
CA LYS A 198 -0.22 -8.60 5.63
C LYS A 198 0.70 -8.25 6.81
N LEU A 199 0.17 -8.17 8.02
CA LEU A 199 0.94 -7.87 9.23
C LEU A 199 2.01 -8.92 9.49
N LEU A 200 1.65 -10.20 9.42
CA LEU A 200 2.59 -11.30 9.60
C LEU A 200 3.69 -11.31 8.54
N GLY A 201 3.36 -11.02 7.27
CA GLY A 201 4.36 -10.90 6.21
C GLY A 201 5.34 -9.75 6.43
N ASN A 202 4.85 -8.58 6.88
CA ASN A 202 5.73 -7.45 7.20
C ASN A 202 6.59 -7.72 8.45
N MET A 203 6.03 -8.37 9.47
CA MET A 203 6.77 -8.83 10.64
C MET A 203 7.91 -9.78 10.26
N MET A 204 7.64 -10.80 9.44
CA MET A 204 8.68 -11.72 8.94
C MET A 204 9.76 -10.98 8.16
N MET A 205 9.37 -10.00 7.35
CA MET A 205 10.33 -9.17 6.61
C MET A 205 11.21 -8.36 7.57
N ALA A 206 10.65 -7.70 8.57
CA ALA A 206 11.40 -6.91 9.55
C ALA A 206 12.41 -7.79 10.31
N THR A 207 12.01 -9.01 10.71
CA THR A 207 12.91 -9.98 11.33
C THR A 207 14.05 -10.41 10.38
N THR A 208 13.75 -10.61 9.12
CA THR A 208 14.76 -10.91 8.09
C THR A 208 15.76 -9.77 7.93
N LEU A 209 15.30 -8.51 7.95
CA LEU A 209 16.18 -7.34 7.84
C LEU A 209 17.10 -7.19 9.05
N GLU A 210 16.63 -7.47 10.25
CA GLU A 210 17.45 -7.48 11.46
C GLU A 210 18.56 -8.53 11.35
N MET A 211 18.20 -9.78 11.01
CA MET A 211 19.17 -10.86 10.84
C MET A 211 20.23 -10.55 9.77
N LEU A 212 19.81 -9.98 8.62
CA LEU A 212 20.74 -9.54 7.57
C LEU A 212 21.67 -8.43 8.08
N GLY A 213 21.14 -7.48 8.83
CA GLY A 213 21.89 -6.37 9.40
C GLY A 213 23.00 -6.84 10.35
N GLU A 214 22.65 -7.69 11.31
CA GLU A 214 23.59 -8.29 12.27
C GLU A 214 24.68 -9.08 11.55
N THR A 215 24.31 -9.89 10.58
CA THR A 215 25.26 -10.71 9.81
C THR A 215 26.21 -9.85 8.98
N VAL A 216 25.71 -8.84 8.28
CA VAL A 216 26.53 -7.88 7.52
C VAL A 216 27.51 -7.14 8.45
N ALA A 217 27.06 -6.73 9.65
CA ALA A 217 27.90 -6.08 10.62
C ALA A 217 29.04 -7.02 11.08
N LEU A 218 28.73 -8.30 11.36
CA LEU A 218 29.75 -9.29 11.74
C LEU A 218 30.78 -9.51 10.61
N PHE A 219 30.35 -9.62 9.35
CA PHE A 219 31.27 -9.77 8.21
C PHE A 219 32.23 -8.58 8.13
N ARG A 220 31.72 -7.35 8.24
CA ARG A 220 32.56 -6.13 8.26
C ARG A 220 33.57 -6.15 9.40
N LYS A 221 33.17 -6.52 10.62
CA LYS A 221 34.07 -6.63 11.78
C LYS A 221 35.18 -7.66 11.60
N ARG A 222 34.93 -8.71 10.81
CA ARG A 222 35.92 -9.74 10.47
C ARG A 222 36.77 -9.39 9.25
N GLY A 223 36.56 -8.22 8.63
CA GLY A 223 37.29 -7.79 7.43
C GLY A 223 36.90 -8.58 6.17
N LEU A 224 35.73 -9.23 6.18
CA LEU A 224 35.18 -9.93 5.02
C LEU A 224 34.28 -9.00 4.21
N ASP A 225 34.22 -9.25 2.89
CA ASP A 225 33.30 -8.53 2.03
C ASP A 225 31.85 -8.99 2.26
N PRO A 226 30.96 -8.13 2.80
CA PRO A 226 29.57 -8.49 3.05
C PRO A 226 28.78 -8.74 1.75
N GLN A 227 29.21 -8.24 0.59
CA GLN A 227 28.59 -8.54 -0.70
C GLN A 227 28.73 -10.03 -1.05
N LEU A 228 29.90 -10.62 -0.76
CA LEU A 228 30.14 -12.05 -0.93
C LEU A 228 29.16 -12.89 -0.10
N PHE A 229 28.85 -12.44 1.14
CA PHE A 229 27.85 -13.12 1.97
C PHE A 229 26.45 -13.09 1.33
N VAL A 230 26.00 -11.93 0.85
CA VAL A 230 24.69 -11.79 0.19
C VAL A 230 24.63 -12.65 -1.07
N GLU A 231 25.71 -12.69 -1.84
CA GLU A 231 25.81 -13.54 -3.04
C GLU A 231 25.68 -15.02 -2.71
N ILE A 232 26.45 -15.54 -1.74
CA ILE A 232 26.37 -16.93 -1.30
C ILE A 232 24.98 -17.25 -0.79
N LEU A 233 24.43 -16.40 0.10
CA LEU A 233 23.12 -16.60 0.69
C LEU A 233 22.04 -16.73 -0.38
N THR A 234 22.02 -15.80 -1.34
CA THR A 234 20.96 -15.73 -2.36
C THR A 234 21.10 -16.76 -3.49
N ASN A 235 22.26 -17.38 -3.63
CA ASN A 235 22.49 -18.48 -4.57
C ASN A 235 22.42 -19.89 -3.93
N THR A 236 22.08 -19.97 -2.64
CA THR A 236 21.89 -21.22 -1.91
C THR A 236 20.45 -21.35 -1.39
N MET A 237 20.27 -21.73 -0.13
CA MET A 237 18.95 -22.05 0.45
C MET A 237 18.08 -20.83 0.72
N PHE A 238 18.65 -19.61 0.72
CA PHE A 238 17.95 -18.36 1.03
C PHE A 238 17.71 -17.50 -0.23
N GLY A 239 17.57 -18.10 -1.39
CA GLY A 239 17.45 -17.43 -2.70
C GLY A 239 16.23 -16.55 -2.92
N GLY A 240 15.50 -16.17 -1.87
CA GLY A 240 14.33 -15.32 -1.95
C GLY A 240 14.64 -13.90 -2.43
N ARG A 241 13.69 -13.32 -3.23
CA ARG A 241 13.79 -11.95 -3.75
C ARG A 241 14.08 -10.92 -2.67
N ALA A 242 13.51 -11.11 -1.46
CA ALA A 242 13.69 -10.20 -0.34
C ALA A 242 15.15 -10.14 0.14
N HIS A 243 15.79 -11.29 0.32
CA HIS A 243 17.18 -11.38 0.80
C HIS A 243 18.13 -10.65 -0.15
N ARG A 244 17.94 -10.82 -1.48
CA ARG A 244 18.77 -10.14 -2.49
C ARG A 244 18.56 -8.63 -2.45
N LEU A 245 17.29 -8.20 -2.60
CA LEU A 245 16.95 -6.77 -2.70
C LEU A 245 17.39 -5.98 -1.46
N TYR A 246 17.10 -6.51 -0.28
CA TYR A 246 17.37 -5.81 0.97
C TYR A 246 18.81 -6.05 1.45
N GLY A 247 19.39 -7.21 1.20
CA GLY A 247 20.80 -7.47 1.45
C GLY A 247 21.70 -6.48 0.71
N ASP A 248 21.47 -6.28 -0.59
CA ASP A 248 22.19 -5.30 -1.41
C ASP A 248 22.03 -3.85 -0.88
N LYS A 249 20.83 -3.49 -0.39
CA LYS A 249 20.60 -2.16 0.24
C LYS A 249 21.40 -1.99 1.52
N ILE A 250 21.41 -2.99 2.40
CA ILE A 250 22.13 -2.97 3.69
C ILE A 250 23.65 -2.93 3.44
N VAL A 251 24.15 -3.74 2.52
CA VAL A 251 25.58 -3.74 2.16
C VAL A 251 25.99 -2.38 1.56
N ALA A 252 25.18 -1.83 0.69
CA ALA A 252 25.45 -0.54 0.06
C ALA A 252 25.11 0.67 0.96
N GLN A 253 24.61 0.47 2.19
CA GLN A 253 24.16 1.51 3.12
C GLN A 253 23.14 2.49 2.48
N ARG A 254 22.25 1.99 1.63
CA ARG A 254 21.22 2.78 0.94
C ARG A 254 19.91 2.68 1.69
N TYR A 255 19.61 3.69 2.50
CA TYR A 255 18.45 3.74 3.39
C TYR A 255 17.42 4.79 2.97
N ALA A 256 17.37 5.14 1.67
CA ALA A 256 16.31 6.03 1.14
C ALA A 256 14.93 5.41 1.40
N PRO A 257 13.94 6.19 1.87
CA PRO A 257 12.71 5.66 2.43
C PRO A 257 11.82 4.99 1.38
N GLY A 258 11.56 3.70 1.59
CA GLY A 258 10.46 2.96 0.98
C GLY A 258 9.35 2.72 2.02
N LEU A 259 9.72 2.11 3.17
CA LEU A 259 8.90 2.01 4.38
C LEU A 259 9.71 2.61 5.54
N ALA A 260 9.33 3.79 6.02
CA ALA A 260 10.02 4.47 7.11
C ALA A 260 9.92 3.69 8.43
N LEU A 261 10.94 3.85 9.32
CA LEU A 261 10.99 3.12 10.59
C LEU A 261 9.72 3.23 11.44
N PRO A 262 9.06 4.39 11.59
CA PRO A 262 7.82 4.48 12.38
C PRO A 262 6.68 3.63 11.80
N LEU A 263 6.57 3.51 10.47
CA LEU A 263 5.56 2.68 9.82
C LEU A 263 5.87 1.19 10.00
N ALA A 264 7.15 0.80 9.89
CA ALA A 264 7.58 -0.57 10.19
C ALA A 264 7.31 -0.92 11.66
N LEU A 265 7.59 -0.01 12.61
CA LEU A 265 7.30 -0.18 14.03
C LEU A 265 5.79 -0.33 14.28
N LYS A 266 4.96 0.45 13.59
CA LYS A 266 3.49 0.31 13.65
C LYS A 266 3.08 -1.11 13.23
N ASP A 267 3.55 -1.59 12.08
CA ASP A 267 3.20 -2.93 11.56
C ASP A 267 3.63 -4.05 12.53
N VAL A 268 4.84 -3.94 13.09
CA VAL A 268 5.35 -4.89 14.09
C VAL A 268 4.52 -4.86 15.38
N ARG A 269 4.11 -3.68 15.86
CA ARG A 269 3.23 -3.54 17.03
C ARG A 269 1.87 -4.16 16.80
N LEU A 270 1.28 -3.95 15.64
CA LEU A 270 0.00 -4.57 15.28
C LEU A 270 0.11 -6.10 15.25
N ALA A 271 1.20 -6.64 14.66
CA ALA A 271 1.43 -8.08 14.64
C ALA A 271 1.64 -8.67 16.05
N LEU A 272 2.33 -7.94 16.95
CA LEU A 272 2.52 -8.35 18.34
C LEU A 272 1.20 -8.32 19.14
N ALA A 273 0.34 -7.32 18.88
CA ALA A 273 -0.97 -7.25 19.52
C ALA A 273 -1.87 -8.43 19.12
N GLU A 274 -1.87 -8.81 17.84
CA GLU A 274 -2.56 -10.02 17.38
C GLU A 274 -2.02 -11.31 18.04
N ALA A 275 -0.70 -11.38 18.19
CA ALA A 275 -0.04 -12.52 18.83
C ALA A 275 -0.37 -12.60 20.33
N GLU A 276 -0.43 -11.46 21.02
CA GLU A 276 -0.80 -11.36 22.43
C GLU A 276 -2.25 -11.79 22.66
N ASP A 277 -3.18 -11.30 21.82
CA ASP A 277 -4.61 -11.68 21.87
C ASP A 277 -4.79 -13.19 21.64
N ALA A 278 -4.01 -13.76 20.72
CA ALA A 278 -4.02 -15.19 20.43
C ALA A 278 -3.18 -16.04 21.40
N ALA A 279 -2.53 -15.43 22.42
CA ALA A 279 -1.60 -16.09 23.33
C ALA A 279 -0.44 -16.83 22.63
N VAL A 280 0.07 -16.28 21.52
CA VAL A 280 1.22 -16.82 20.77
C VAL A 280 2.46 -16.00 21.07
N PRO A 281 3.47 -16.54 21.80
CA PRO A 281 4.68 -15.80 22.09
C PRO A 281 5.54 -15.59 20.83
N MET A 282 5.96 -14.32 20.60
CA MET A 282 6.82 -13.93 19.47
C MET A 282 8.10 -13.21 19.94
N PRO A 283 9.05 -13.92 20.58
CA PRO A 283 10.24 -13.28 21.15
C PRO A 283 11.13 -12.60 20.11
N SER A 284 11.36 -13.20 18.95
CA SER A 284 12.17 -12.60 17.88
C SER A 284 11.58 -11.27 17.39
N VAL A 285 10.25 -11.17 17.30
CA VAL A 285 9.56 -9.96 16.87
C VAL A 285 9.63 -8.87 17.93
N SER A 286 9.62 -9.24 19.22
CA SER A 286 9.82 -8.30 20.32
C SER A 286 11.21 -7.66 20.26
N VAL A 287 12.24 -8.42 19.92
CA VAL A 287 13.59 -7.87 19.67
C VAL A 287 13.54 -6.86 18.52
N VAL A 288 12.95 -7.21 17.39
CA VAL A 288 12.84 -6.31 16.22
C VAL A 288 12.09 -5.01 16.56
N ARG A 289 11.00 -5.09 17.34
CA ARG A 289 10.30 -3.89 17.85
C ARG A 289 11.25 -2.98 18.60
N ASP A 290 12.04 -3.51 19.51
CA ASP A 290 12.96 -2.73 20.35
C ASP A 290 14.11 -2.13 19.51
N ARG A 291 14.58 -2.84 18.48
CA ARG A 291 15.56 -2.34 17.51
C ARG A 291 14.99 -1.16 16.69
N LEU A 292 13.75 -1.26 16.20
CA LEU A 292 13.09 -0.15 15.51
C LEU A 292 12.92 1.07 16.42
N ILE A 293 12.56 0.87 17.69
CA ILE A 293 12.50 1.95 18.70
C ILE A 293 13.88 2.59 18.88
N ALA A 294 14.93 1.79 19.01
CA ALA A 294 16.29 2.29 19.16
C ALA A 294 16.74 3.11 17.95
N GLY A 295 16.39 2.70 16.74
CA GLY A 295 16.67 3.45 15.51
C GLY A 295 15.98 4.81 15.47
N ILE A 296 14.70 4.86 15.85
CA ILE A 296 13.93 6.10 15.93
C ILE A 296 14.54 7.04 17.00
N ALA A 297 14.90 6.50 18.17
CA ALA A 297 15.52 7.28 19.24
C ALA A 297 16.90 7.87 18.85
N ARG A 298 17.62 7.21 17.94
CA ARG A 298 18.88 7.71 17.35
C ARG A 298 18.68 8.73 16.23
N GLY A 299 17.44 9.09 15.92
CA GLY A 299 17.11 10.08 14.88
C GLY A 299 17.09 9.51 13.45
N HIS A 300 16.84 8.21 13.30
CA HIS A 300 16.75 7.53 12.00
C HIS A 300 15.30 7.35 11.52
N ALA A 301 14.34 8.08 12.11
CA ALA A 301 12.91 7.92 11.83
C ALA A 301 12.55 8.03 10.33
N ASP A 302 13.23 8.88 9.57
CA ASP A 302 12.96 9.10 8.15
C ASP A 302 13.62 8.08 7.23
N LEU A 303 14.43 7.15 7.78
CA LEU A 303 15.09 6.12 6.99
C LEU A 303 14.17 4.93 6.72
N ASP A 304 14.49 4.21 5.65
CA ASP A 304 13.88 2.92 5.30
C ASP A 304 14.13 1.87 6.41
N TRP A 305 13.22 0.92 6.59
CA TRP A 305 13.35 -0.14 7.59
C TRP A 305 14.62 -1.00 7.44
N THR A 306 15.29 -0.99 6.28
CA THR A 306 16.61 -1.57 6.10
C THR A 306 17.69 -0.90 6.95
N ALA A 307 17.39 0.26 7.57
CA ALA A 307 18.24 0.90 8.56
C ALA A 307 18.39 0.08 9.87
N LEU A 308 17.66 -1.02 10.04
CA LEU A 308 18.00 -2.06 11.03
C LEU A 308 19.45 -2.52 10.85
N GLY A 309 19.96 -2.63 9.62
CA GLY A 309 21.36 -2.91 9.34
C GLY A 309 22.31 -1.77 9.73
N LEU A 310 21.85 -0.51 9.70
CA LEU A 310 22.62 0.62 10.22
C LEU A 310 22.73 0.56 11.74
N ILE A 311 21.63 0.26 12.43
CA ILE A 311 21.58 0.13 13.88
C ILE A 311 22.53 -0.98 14.34
N ALA A 312 22.52 -2.14 13.67
CA ALA A 312 23.43 -3.25 13.96
C ALA A 312 24.90 -2.85 13.76
N ALA A 313 25.22 -2.08 12.74
CA ALA A 313 26.56 -1.57 12.48
C ALA A 313 27.02 -0.58 13.56
N GLU A 314 26.18 0.38 13.94
CA GLU A 314 26.46 1.36 15.00
C GLU A 314 26.73 0.67 16.35
N GLU A 315 25.92 -0.33 16.72
CA GLU A 315 26.12 -1.09 17.96
C GLU A 315 27.38 -1.96 17.93
N ALA A 316 27.80 -2.39 16.75
CA ALA A 316 29.08 -3.05 16.55
C ALA A 316 30.26 -2.07 16.53
N GLY A 317 30.05 -0.74 16.68
CA GLY A 317 31.09 0.26 16.61
C GLY A 317 31.71 0.38 15.19
N ILE A 318 30.88 0.18 14.17
CA ILE A 318 31.27 0.37 12.76
C ILE A 318 30.81 1.77 12.35
N GLU A 319 31.74 2.60 11.90
CA GLU A 319 31.42 3.93 11.36
C GLU A 319 30.56 3.77 10.09
N SER A 320 29.45 4.50 10.05
CA SER A 320 28.59 4.54 8.87
C SER A 320 28.89 5.77 8.02
N ALA A 321 28.64 5.69 6.71
CA ALA A 321 28.72 6.83 5.81
C ALA A 321 27.80 8.01 6.23
N LEU A 322 26.75 7.74 7.01
CA LEU A 322 25.82 8.74 7.53
C LEU A 322 26.32 9.44 8.79
N SER A 323 27.24 8.84 9.55
CA SER A 323 27.85 9.45 10.75
C SER A 323 28.67 10.69 10.39
N GLY A 324 29.33 10.71 9.23
CA GLY A 324 30.12 11.85 8.75
C GLY A 324 29.29 13.05 8.25
N MET A 325 27.98 12.87 7.98
CA MET A 325 27.12 13.98 7.51
C MET A 325 26.52 14.80 8.67
N LYS A 326 26.30 14.20 9.84
CA LYS A 326 25.77 14.91 11.03
C LYS A 326 26.79 15.86 11.68
N GLY A 327 28.10 15.65 11.49
CA GLY A 327 29.18 16.51 12.03
C GLY A 327 29.49 17.77 11.23
N ARG A 328 28.82 18.01 10.08
CA ARG A 328 29.05 19.20 9.23
C ARG A 328 27.89 20.22 9.25
N ALA A 329 26.90 20.02 10.09
CA ALA A 329 25.72 20.89 10.20
C ALA A 329 25.62 21.59 11.58
N THR A 330 26.77 21.81 12.27
CA THR A 330 26.86 22.66 13.48
C THR A 330 27.76 23.85 13.20
#